data_f59cab4ca055fd86a62af7d0a0969cd8
#
_entry.id   f59cab4ca055fd86a62af7d0a0969cd8
#
_cell.length_a   1.000
_cell.length_b   1.000
_cell.length_c   1.000
_cell.angle_alpha   90.00
_cell.angle_beta   90.00
_cell.angle_gamma   90.00
#
_symmetry.space_group_name_H-M   'P 1'
#
loop_
_entity.id
_entity.type
_entity.pdbx_description
1 polymer ?
#
loop_
_entity_poly.entity_id
_entity_poly.type
_entity_poly.pdbx_seq_one_letter_code
_entity_poly.pdbx_strand_id
1 'polypeptide(L)'
;MRATISFETDVDEVEGTMAVLACSEEHNLRAAADLLSDFTVLDGSVLDAITEVLRLVDMSAGQLRQYQQMMLSFEKAKFETMLPQPVEQAIPVVDNMEKLNEVKKNMQGLESFLDKIAAVSEADDQEANHETQKG
;
A
#
# COMPACT_ATOMS: atom_id res chain seq x y z
N MET A 1 -2.97 -28.10 16.42
CA MET A 1 -4.35 -27.79 16.07
C MET A 1 -4.41 -26.32 15.65
N ARG A 2 -4.85 -25.99 14.46
CA ARG A 2 -5.01 -24.58 14.04
C ARG A 2 -6.49 -24.23 14.09
N ALA A 3 -6.85 -23.17 14.79
CA ALA A 3 -8.20 -22.62 14.82
C ALA A 3 -8.22 -21.33 14.00
N THR A 4 -9.20 -21.19 13.13
CA THR A 4 -9.47 -19.91 12.44
C THR A 4 -10.59 -19.21 13.22
N ILE A 5 -10.32 -18.00 13.66
CA ILE A 5 -11.31 -17.18 14.35
C ILE A 5 -11.77 -16.13 13.32
N SER A 6 -13.09 -16.10 13.09
CA SER A 6 -13.72 -15.07 12.29
C SER A 6 -14.56 -14.19 13.21
N PHE A 7 -14.50 -12.89 13.03
CA PHE A 7 -15.35 -11.96 13.74
C PHE A 7 -15.88 -10.91 12.77
N GLU A 8 -17.08 -10.43 13.04
CA GLU A 8 -17.68 -9.32 12.33
C GLU A 8 -17.48 -8.06 13.16
N THR A 9 -17.02 -7.01 12.52
CA THR A 9 -16.86 -5.68 13.12
C THR A 9 -17.21 -4.62 12.10
N ASP A 10 -17.64 -3.46 12.59
CA ASP A 10 -17.88 -2.33 11.72
C ASP A 10 -16.57 -1.84 11.11
N VAL A 11 -16.65 -1.35 9.86
CA VAL A 11 -15.49 -0.88 9.10
C VAL A 11 -14.70 0.20 9.86
N ASP A 12 -15.41 1.06 10.59
CA ASP A 12 -14.81 2.15 11.36
C ASP A 12 -14.12 1.66 12.65
N GLU A 13 -14.41 0.43 13.10
CA GLU A 13 -13.86 -0.16 14.32
C GLU A 13 -12.71 -1.16 14.05
N VAL A 14 -12.44 -1.50 12.78
CA VAL A 14 -11.42 -2.50 12.42
C VAL A 14 -10.05 -2.14 12.98
N GLU A 15 -9.62 -0.89 12.81
CA GLU A 15 -8.31 -0.44 13.29
C GLU A 15 -8.20 -0.54 14.81
N GLY A 16 -9.24 -0.11 15.54
CA GLY A 16 -9.30 -0.24 16.99
C GLY A 16 -9.28 -1.69 17.46
N THR A 17 -10.03 -2.56 16.81
CA THR A 17 -10.06 -4.00 17.09
C THR A 17 -8.70 -4.64 16.87
N MET A 18 -8.02 -4.31 15.76
CA MET A 18 -6.68 -4.82 15.47
C MET A 18 -5.64 -4.32 16.47
N ALA A 19 -5.75 -3.07 16.93
CA ALA A 19 -4.89 -2.53 17.97
C ALA A 19 -5.05 -3.30 19.29
N VAL A 20 -6.28 -3.61 19.69
CA VAL A 20 -6.56 -4.41 20.91
C VAL A 20 -5.98 -5.82 20.76
N LEU A 21 -6.16 -6.47 19.62
CA LEU A 21 -5.61 -7.80 19.36
C LEU A 21 -4.07 -7.79 19.38
N ALA A 22 -3.44 -6.78 18.78
CA ALA A 22 -1.99 -6.64 18.81
C ALA A 22 -1.46 -6.40 20.24
N CYS A 23 -2.16 -5.60 21.05
CA CYS A 23 -1.82 -5.37 22.44
C CYS A 23 -1.93 -6.64 23.30
N SER A 24 -2.76 -7.62 22.90
CA SER A 24 -2.86 -8.89 23.65
C SER A 24 -1.54 -9.69 23.65
N GLU A 25 -0.67 -9.46 22.66
CA GLU A 25 0.64 -10.10 22.56
C GLU A 25 1.68 -9.51 23.55
N GLU A 26 1.38 -8.36 24.16
CA GLU A 26 2.25 -7.73 25.16
C GLU A 26 2.58 -8.71 26.30
N HIS A 27 1.62 -9.51 26.73
CA HIS A 27 1.82 -10.45 27.81
C HIS A 27 2.93 -11.48 27.52
N ASN A 28 2.90 -12.09 26.32
CA ASN A 28 3.91 -13.06 25.91
C ASN A 28 5.29 -12.43 25.75
N LEU A 29 5.34 -11.23 25.14
CA LEU A 29 6.59 -10.51 24.95
C LEU A 29 7.18 -10.04 26.26
N ARG A 30 6.36 -9.61 27.23
CA ARG A 30 6.78 -9.23 28.54
C ARG A 30 7.32 -10.45 29.33
N ALA A 31 6.62 -11.59 29.28
CA ALA A 31 7.09 -12.83 29.87
C ALA A 31 8.45 -13.27 29.27
N ALA A 32 8.65 -13.14 27.99
CA ALA A 32 9.94 -13.42 27.35
C ALA A 32 11.04 -12.47 27.84
N ALA A 33 10.74 -11.17 27.98
CA ALA A 33 11.68 -10.18 28.50
C ALA A 33 12.02 -10.43 29.95
N ASP A 34 11.05 -10.82 30.81
CA ASP A 34 11.27 -11.17 32.22
C ASP A 34 12.19 -12.38 32.32
N LEU A 35 11.97 -13.44 31.55
CA LEU A 35 12.86 -14.60 31.49
C LEU A 35 14.30 -14.23 31.13
N LEU A 36 14.49 -13.30 30.17
CA LEU A 36 15.82 -12.82 29.79
C LEU A 36 16.48 -12.00 30.91
N SER A 37 15.71 -11.23 31.66
CA SER A 37 16.20 -10.41 32.77
C SER A 37 16.65 -11.27 33.94
N ASP A 38 15.99 -12.39 34.18
CA ASP A 38 16.23 -13.30 35.31
C ASP A 38 17.31 -14.35 35.01
N PHE A 39 17.95 -14.35 33.85
CA PHE A 39 19.00 -15.32 33.46
C PHE A 39 20.15 -15.42 34.47
N THR A 40 20.42 -14.38 35.23
CA THR A 40 21.48 -14.37 36.25
C THR A 40 21.08 -15.04 37.56
N VAL A 41 19.78 -15.30 37.76
CA VAL A 41 19.19 -15.82 39.01
C VAL A 41 18.66 -17.24 38.85
N LEU A 42 18.60 -17.76 37.61
CA LEU A 42 18.02 -19.06 37.33
C LEU A 42 18.90 -20.22 37.83
N ASP A 43 18.41 -20.97 38.80
CA ASP A 43 18.91 -22.29 39.21
C ASP A 43 18.61 -23.38 38.15
N GLY A 44 18.04 -23.01 37.00
CA GLY A 44 17.61 -23.89 35.92
C GLY A 44 18.54 -23.95 34.72
N SER A 45 18.19 -24.79 33.76
CA SER A 45 18.89 -24.88 32.49
C SER A 45 18.74 -23.61 31.68
N VAL A 46 19.82 -22.93 31.37
CA VAL A 46 19.84 -21.75 30.48
C VAL A 46 19.28 -22.11 29.09
N LEU A 47 19.48 -23.34 28.63
CA LEU A 47 18.95 -23.82 27.37
C LEU A 47 17.41 -23.85 27.35
N ASP A 48 16.81 -24.33 28.45
CA ASP A 48 15.35 -24.42 28.60
C ASP A 48 14.74 -23.01 28.59
N ALA A 49 15.37 -22.08 29.29
CA ALA A 49 14.94 -20.69 29.33
C ALA A 49 15.04 -20.02 27.98
N ILE A 50 16.13 -20.22 27.23
CA ILE A 50 16.26 -19.72 25.82
C ILE A 50 15.19 -20.34 24.94
N THR A 51 14.93 -21.63 25.09
CA THR A 51 13.89 -22.33 24.30
C THR A 51 12.51 -21.75 24.58
N GLU A 52 12.20 -21.47 25.83
CA GLU A 52 10.92 -20.86 26.20
C GLU A 52 10.78 -19.41 25.70
N VAL A 53 11.84 -18.61 25.79
CA VAL A 53 11.88 -17.25 25.23
C VAL A 53 11.60 -17.30 23.71
N LEU A 54 12.30 -18.16 22.97
CA LEU A 54 12.09 -18.31 21.53
C LEU A 54 10.66 -18.75 21.21
N ARG A 55 10.09 -19.67 22.00
CA ARG A 55 8.70 -20.10 21.85
C ARG A 55 7.70 -18.95 22.02
N LEU A 56 7.88 -18.11 23.03
CA LEU A 56 7.00 -16.96 23.31
C LEU A 56 7.11 -15.90 22.20
N VAL A 57 8.33 -15.60 21.78
CA VAL A 57 8.61 -14.63 20.71
C VAL A 57 8.02 -15.12 19.37
N ASP A 58 8.22 -16.39 19.02
CA ASP A 58 7.71 -16.96 17.77
C ASP A 58 6.18 -16.99 17.74
N MET A 59 5.54 -17.30 18.88
CA MET A 59 4.09 -17.21 19.00
C MET A 59 3.59 -15.79 18.72
N SER A 60 4.14 -14.80 19.42
CA SER A 60 3.74 -13.40 19.23
C SER A 60 4.05 -12.89 17.84
N ALA A 61 5.21 -13.23 17.28
CA ALA A 61 5.57 -12.87 15.92
C ALA A 61 4.60 -13.47 14.89
N GLY A 62 4.16 -14.72 15.11
CA GLY A 62 3.16 -15.38 14.26
C GLY A 62 1.81 -14.66 14.29
N GLN A 63 1.33 -14.31 15.47
CA GLN A 63 0.07 -13.59 15.65
C GLN A 63 0.13 -12.17 15.05
N LEU A 64 1.18 -11.41 15.33
CA LEU A 64 1.36 -10.06 14.79
C LEU A 64 1.44 -10.05 13.27
N ARG A 65 2.10 -11.05 12.65
CA ARG A 65 2.09 -11.19 11.18
C ARG A 65 0.68 -11.46 10.64
N GLN A 66 -0.11 -12.25 11.35
CA GLN A 66 -1.50 -12.50 10.97
C GLN A 66 -2.34 -11.22 11.04
N TYR A 67 -2.21 -10.43 12.11
CA TYR A 67 -2.89 -9.14 12.24
C TYR A 67 -2.45 -8.15 11.15
N GLN A 68 -1.16 -8.11 10.86
CA GLN A 68 -0.64 -7.31 9.75
C GLN A 68 -1.27 -7.69 8.40
N GLN A 69 -1.38 -8.98 8.10
CA GLN A 69 -2.02 -9.45 6.86
C GLN A 69 -3.51 -9.09 6.81
N MET A 70 -4.21 -9.19 7.93
CA MET A 70 -5.62 -8.78 8.02
C MET A 70 -5.78 -7.29 7.76
N MET A 71 -4.93 -6.44 8.34
CA MET A 71 -4.93 -5.00 8.11
C MET A 71 -4.64 -4.65 6.65
N LEU A 72 -3.63 -5.27 6.04
CA LEU A 72 -3.32 -5.04 4.62
C LEU A 72 -4.48 -5.45 3.71
N SER A 73 -5.16 -6.54 4.02
CA SER A 73 -6.34 -6.98 3.26
C SER A 73 -7.51 -6.02 3.42
N PHE A 74 -7.70 -5.49 4.62
CA PHE A 74 -8.72 -4.49 4.91
C PHE A 74 -8.44 -3.16 4.18
N GLU A 75 -7.22 -2.66 4.25
CA GLU A 75 -6.79 -1.46 3.54
C GLU A 75 -7.01 -1.59 2.03
N LYS A 76 -6.65 -2.75 1.47
CA LYS A 76 -6.89 -3.05 0.06
C LYS A 76 -8.38 -3.02 -0.29
N ALA A 77 -9.23 -3.69 0.50
CA ALA A 77 -10.68 -3.71 0.30
C ALA A 77 -11.29 -2.31 0.41
N LYS A 78 -10.84 -1.51 1.39
CA LYS A 78 -11.24 -0.11 1.57
C LYS A 78 -10.87 0.73 0.34
N PHE A 79 -9.66 0.56 -0.19
CA PHE A 79 -9.22 1.24 -1.39
C PHE A 79 -10.05 0.83 -2.63
N GLU A 80 -10.32 -0.46 -2.81
CA GLU A 80 -11.13 -0.97 -3.92
C GLU A 80 -12.59 -0.44 -3.88
N THR A 81 -13.16 -0.25 -2.70
CA THR A 81 -14.50 0.35 -2.55
C THR A 81 -14.52 1.85 -2.79
N MET A 82 -13.40 2.55 -2.62
CA MET A 82 -13.27 3.98 -2.90
C MET A 82 -13.02 4.27 -4.40
N LEU A 83 -12.55 3.29 -5.17
CA LEU A 83 -12.45 3.42 -6.62
C LEU A 83 -13.86 3.51 -7.20
N PRO A 84 -14.12 4.46 -8.11
CA PRO A 84 -15.39 4.51 -8.81
C PRO A 84 -15.59 3.16 -9.50
N GLN A 85 -16.61 2.43 -9.06
CA GLN A 85 -17.03 1.19 -9.71
C GLN A 85 -17.27 1.51 -11.18
N PRO A 86 -16.72 0.75 -12.12
CA PRO A 86 -17.14 0.87 -13.50
C PRO A 86 -18.65 0.65 -13.49
N VAL A 87 -19.36 1.73 -13.71
CA VAL A 87 -20.82 1.66 -13.81
C VAL A 87 -21.09 0.82 -15.04
N GLU A 88 -21.43 -0.44 -14.84
CA GLU A 88 -22.06 -1.29 -15.85
C GLU A 88 -23.48 -0.79 -16.14
N GLN A 89 -23.61 0.51 -16.35
CA GLN A 89 -24.74 1.01 -17.09
C GLN A 89 -24.43 0.69 -18.53
N ALA A 90 -25.28 -0.12 -19.14
CA ALA A 90 -25.31 -0.32 -20.59
C ALA A 90 -25.51 1.07 -21.22
N ILE A 91 -24.41 1.80 -21.39
CA ILE A 91 -24.39 3.04 -22.16
C ILE A 91 -24.67 2.60 -23.59
N PRO A 92 -25.73 3.12 -24.23
CA PRO A 92 -26.02 2.75 -25.60
C PRO A 92 -24.77 2.98 -26.45
N VAL A 93 -24.41 2.02 -27.25
CA VAL A 93 -23.18 1.99 -28.06
C VAL A 93 -22.98 3.26 -28.88
N VAL A 94 -24.07 3.95 -29.19
CA VAL A 94 -24.09 5.22 -29.95
C VAL A 94 -23.41 6.37 -29.19
N ASP A 95 -23.63 6.49 -27.88
CA ASP A 95 -23.04 7.57 -27.05
C ASP A 95 -21.53 7.40 -26.87
N ASN A 96 -21.05 6.18 -26.89
CA ASN A 96 -19.62 5.89 -26.79
C ASN A 96 -18.84 6.23 -28.06
N MET A 97 -19.46 6.14 -29.24
CA MET A 97 -18.80 6.50 -30.49
C MET A 97 -18.63 8.02 -30.64
N GLU A 98 -19.60 8.81 -30.20
CA GLU A 98 -19.50 10.27 -30.20
C GLU A 98 -18.39 10.76 -29.25
N LYS A 99 -18.34 10.21 -28.02
CA LYS A 99 -17.29 10.52 -27.04
C LYS A 99 -15.89 10.09 -27.52
N LEU A 100 -15.80 8.95 -28.18
CA LEU A 100 -14.54 8.47 -28.77
C LEU A 100 -14.07 9.38 -29.90
N ASN A 101 -14.97 9.87 -30.74
CA ASN A 101 -14.66 10.83 -31.79
C ASN A 101 -14.24 12.20 -31.23
N GLU A 102 -14.85 12.64 -30.15
CA GLU A 102 -14.49 13.89 -29.46
C GLU A 102 -13.10 13.79 -28.82
N VAL A 103 -12.79 12.68 -28.15
CA VAL A 103 -11.44 12.41 -27.59
C VAL A 103 -10.41 12.35 -28.71
N LYS A 104 -10.70 11.68 -29.82
CA LYS A 104 -9.81 11.59 -30.98
C LYS A 104 -9.53 12.96 -31.59
N LYS A 105 -10.54 13.81 -31.70
CA LYS A 105 -10.43 15.19 -32.20
C LYS A 105 -9.57 16.05 -31.24
N ASN A 106 -9.74 15.89 -29.95
CA ASN A 106 -8.94 16.59 -28.94
C ASN A 106 -7.48 16.14 -28.95
N MET A 107 -7.20 14.85 -29.17
CA MET A 107 -5.84 14.33 -29.33
C MET A 107 -5.16 14.87 -30.59
N GLN A 108 -5.86 14.97 -31.72
CA GLN A 108 -5.32 15.57 -32.94
C GLN A 108 -5.02 17.06 -32.75
N GLY A 109 -5.85 17.79 -32.01
CA GLY A 109 -5.58 19.19 -31.65
C GLY A 109 -4.31 19.32 -30.75
N LEU A 110 -4.09 18.40 -29.86
CA LEU A 110 -2.89 18.37 -29.01
C LEU A 110 -1.62 18.06 -29.82
N GLU A 111 -1.66 17.09 -30.73
CA GLU A 111 -0.53 16.79 -31.63
C GLU A 111 -0.16 17.99 -32.47
N SER A 112 -1.14 18.66 -33.06
CA SER A 112 -0.94 19.90 -33.84
C SER A 112 -0.31 21.03 -33.03
N PHE A 113 -0.67 21.13 -31.76
CA PHE A 113 -0.11 22.10 -30.81
C PHE A 113 1.34 21.77 -30.44
N LEU A 114 1.65 20.50 -30.22
CA LEU A 114 3.01 20.04 -29.93
C LEU A 114 3.94 20.25 -31.15
N ASP A 115 3.47 20.01 -32.36
CA ASP A 115 4.23 20.26 -33.58
C ASP A 115 4.54 21.77 -33.78
N LYS A 116 3.62 22.64 -33.41
CA LYS A 116 3.86 24.09 -33.42
C LYS A 116 4.89 24.54 -32.41
N ILE A 117 4.88 23.96 -31.22
CA ILE A 117 5.87 24.25 -30.18
C ILE A 117 7.26 23.77 -30.63
N ALA A 118 7.37 22.57 -31.23
CA ALA A 118 8.62 22.06 -31.76
C ALA A 118 9.19 22.96 -32.87
N ALA A 119 8.35 23.44 -33.76
CA ALA A 119 8.75 24.34 -34.84
C ALA A 119 9.26 25.72 -34.33
N VAL A 120 8.66 26.23 -33.26
CA VAL A 120 9.11 27.49 -32.64
C VAL A 120 10.45 27.29 -31.92
N SER A 121 10.66 26.16 -31.27
CA SER A 121 11.92 25.81 -30.61
C SER A 121 13.10 25.70 -31.59
N GLU A 122 12.88 25.13 -32.79
CA GLU A 122 13.91 25.04 -33.82
C GLU A 122 14.23 26.40 -34.47
N ALA A 123 13.30 27.32 -34.51
CA ALA A 123 13.52 28.67 -35.03
C ALA A 123 14.40 29.52 -34.08
N ASP A 124 14.23 29.39 -32.77
CA ASP A 124 15.05 30.09 -31.77
C ASP A 124 16.52 29.63 -31.81
N ASP A 125 16.77 28.35 -32.04
CA ASP A 125 18.14 27.80 -32.15
C ASP A 125 18.87 28.29 -33.43
N GLN A 126 18.16 28.68 -34.48
CA GLN A 126 18.77 29.21 -35.68
C GLN A 126 19.13 30.69 -35.55
N GLU A 127 18.38 31.47 -34.84
CA GLU A 127 18.74 32.88 -34.56
C GLU A 127 19.94 33.02 -33.65
N ALA A 128 20.10 32.17 -32.63
CA ALA A 128 21.24 32.19 -31.72
C ALA A 128 22.57 31.82 -32.42
N ASN A 129 22.56 31.07 -33.51
CA ASN A 129 23.76 30.72 -34.28
C ASN A 129 24.19 31.80 -35.29
N HIS A 130 23.32 32.77 -35.59
CA HIS A 130 23.66 33.80 -36.59
C HIS A 130 24.37 35.04 -35.95
N GLU A 131 24.23 35.26 -34.65
CA GLU A 131 24.89 36.37 -33.97
C GLU A 131 26.36 36.09 -33.60
N THR A 132 26.78 34.81 -33.57
CA THR A 132 28.15 34.44 -33.23
C THR A 132 29.15 34.47 -34.39
N GLN A 133 28.74 34.73 -35.62
CA GLN A 133 29.62 34.84 -36.81
C GLN A 133 29.92 36.25 -37.27
N LYS A 134 29.52 37.30 -36.55
CA LYS A 134 29.80 38.69 -36.85
C LYS A 134 30.63 39.38 -35.73
N GLY A 135 31.62 38.67 -35.24
CA GLY A 135 32.57 39.26 -34.27
C GLY A 135 34.01 39.09 -34.74
#